data_2b1c3bd9bc45c9ed20ff9a4fd56931ae
#
_entry.id   2b1c3bd9bc45c9ed20ff9a4fd56931ae
#
_cell.length_a   1.000
_cell.length_b   1.000
_cell.length_c   1.000
_cell.angle_alpha   90.00
_cell.angle_beta   90.00
_cell.angle_gamma   90.00
#
_symmetry.space_group_name_H-M   'P 1'
#
loop_
_entity.id
_entity.type
_entity.pdbx_description
1 polymer ?
#
loop_
_entity_poly.entity_id
_entity_poly.type
_entity_poly.pdbx_seq_one_letter_code
_entity_poly.pdbx_strand_id
1 'polypeptide(L)'
;MIAEQGDLIEVCFDPTVGHEPRKRRPALVVSDGFFNNVLSSLTVVCPITSTSNGHPLHVEVAPGNAVEGCVCLEALRAIDLEDPHRGARHLGASLDEATMGRVLDGIGAIFGI
;
A
#
# COMPACT_ATOMS: atom_id res chain seq x y z
N MET A 1 2.31 -14.62 -0.74
CA MET A 1 2.06 -13.68 -1.87
C MET A 1 3.37 -13.00 -2.23
N ILE A 2 3.73 -13.03 -3.50
CA ILE A 2 4.87 -12.28 -4.01
C ILE A 2 4.42 -10.84 -4.24
N ALA A 3 5.12 -9.89 -3.63
CA ALA A 3 4.77 -8.47 -3.71
C ALA A 3 5.95 -7.66 -4.25
N GLU A 4 5.67 -6.86 -5.28
CA GLU A 4 6.64 -5.97 -5.92
C GLU A 4 6.28 -4.52 -5.63
N GLN A 5 7.30 -3.65 -5.56
CA GLN A 5 7.07 -2.22 -5.39
C GLN A 5 6.15 -1.70 -6.50
N GLY A 6 5.11 -0.99 -6.09
CA GLY A 6 4.10 -0.47 -7.01
C GLY A 6 2.86 -1.34 -7.16
N ASP A 7 2.89 -2.57 -6.65
CA ASP A 7 1.71 -3.44 -6.71
C ASP A 7 0.55 -2.85 -5.93
N LEU A 8 -0.65 -2.99 -6.51
CA LEU A 8 -1.90 -2.64 -5.86
C LEU A 8 -2.52 -3.90 -5.27
N ILE A 9 -2.85 -3.84 -3.99
CA ILE A 9 -3.40 -4.97 -3.23
C ILE A 9 -4.63 -4.52 -2.45
N GLU A 10 -5.38 -5.49 -1.96
CA GLU A 10 -6.38 -5.28 -0.92
C GLU A 10 -5.96 -5.99 0.34
N VAL A 11 -6.18 -5.37 1.49
CA VAL A 11 -5.77 -5.94 2.77
C VAL A 11 -6.64 -5.37 3.89
N CYS A 12 -6.87 -6.18 4.92
CA CYS A 12 -7.49 -5.73 6.16
C CYS A 12 -6.41 -5.13 7.06
N PHE A 13 -6.50 -3.83 7.33
CA PHE A 13 -5.50 -3.14 8.16
C PHE A 13 -5.69 -3.39 9.65
N ASP A 14 -6.93 -3.63 10.08
CA ASP A 14 -7.26 -3.81 11.49
C ASP A 14 -7.99 -5.14 11.71
N PRO A 15 -7.30 -6.29 11.53
CA PRO A 15 -7.94 -7.59 11.67
C PRO A 15 -8.27 -7.89 13.13
N THR A 16 -9.44 -8.50 13.34
CA THR A 16 -9.81 -9.05 14.65
C THR A 16 -9.46 -10.54 14.67
N VAL A 17 -8.69 -10.94 15.67
CA VAL A 17 -8.25 -12.33 15.80
C VAL A 17 -9.46 -13.28 15.87
N GLY A 18 -9.42 -14.36 15.08
CA GLY A 18 -10.48 -15.35 15.03
C GLY A 18 -11.63 -15.02 14.08
N HIS A 19 -11.60 -13.86 13.44
CA HIS A 19 -12.61 -13.46 12.46
C HIS A 19 -12.02 -13.40 11.05
N GLU A 20 -12.84 -13.68 10.05
CA GLU A 20 -12.43 -13.52 8.67
C GLU A 20 -12.30 -12.03 8.32
N PRO A 21 -11.37 -11.68 7.43
CA PRO A 21 -11.22 -10.30 6.97
C PRO A 21 -12.48 -9.85 6.21
N ARG A 22 -13.18 -8.85 6.74
CA ARG A 22 -14.41 -8.32 6.14
C ARG A 22 -14.22 -6.97 5.49
N LYS A 23 -13.28 -6.18 6.00
CA LYS A 23 -13.06 -4.81 5.54
C LYS A 23 -11.69 -4.71 4.90
N ARG A 24 -11.61 -5.18 3.68
CA ARG A 24 -10.40 -5.00 2.89
C ARG A 24 -10.39 -3.60 2.30
N ARG A 25 -9.23 -2.99 2.34
CA ARG A 25 -9.01 -1.67 1.73
C ARG A 25 -7.89 -1.77 0.72
N PRO A 26 -7.95 -0.94 -0.34
CA PRO A 26 -6.82 -0.87 -1.26
C PRO A 26 -5.59 -0.34 -0.57
N ALA A 27 -4.45 -0.85 -0.98
CA ALA A 27 -3.14 -0.45 -0.48
C ALA A 27 -2.11 -0.52 -1.59
N LEU A 28 -1.07 0.28 -1.44
CA LEU A 28 0.07 0.32 -2.35
C LEU A 28 1.27 -0.31 -1.67
N VAL A 29 1.91 -1.25 -2.34
CA VAL A 29 3.20 -1.80 -1.91
C VAL A 29 4.29 -0.78 -2.22
N VAL A 30 4.98 -0.28 -1.20
CA VAL A 30 6.02 0.75 -1.37
C VAL A 30 7.43 0.20 -1.16
N SER A 31 7.58 -0.93 -0.50
CA SER A 31 8.89 -1.56 -0.31
C SER A 31 9.32 -2.37 -1.53
N ASP A 32 10.63 -2.45 -1.72
CA ASP A 32 11.23 -3.17 -2.84
C ASP A 32 10.95 -4.67 -2.77
N GLY A 33 10.81 -5.30 -3.94
CA GLY A 33 10.50 -6.73 -4.06
C GLY A 33 11.54 -7.62 -3.39
N PHE A 34 12.83 -7.27 -3.45
CA PHE A 34 13.87 -8.03 -2.77
C PHE A 34 13.70 -7.97 -1.25
N PHE A 35 13.39 -6.79 -0.70
CA PHE A 35 13.04 -6.67 0.72
C PHE A 35 11.84 -7.53 1.07
N ASN A 36 10.76 -7.42 0.29
CA ASN A 36 9.49 -8.10 0.58
C ASN A 36 9.61 -9.62 0.56
N ASN A 37 10.36 -10.14 -0.42
CA ASN A 37 10.30 -11.57 -0.76
C ASN A 37 11.53 -12.35 -0.32
N VAL A 38 12.62 -11.66 0.03
CA VAL A 38 13.91 -12.29 0.38
C VAL A 38 14.40 -11.86 1.77
N LEU A 39 14.47 -10.56 2.03
CA LEU A 39 15.07 -10.05 3.26
C LEU A 39 14.13 -10.06 4.46
N SER A 40 12.83 -10.02 4.23
CA SER A 40 11.86 -9.86 5.31
C SER A 40 10.65 -10.76 5.09
N SER A 41 9.95 -11.08 6.17
CA SER A 41 8.60 -11.66 6.11
C SER A 41 7.52 -10.57 6.04
N LEU A 42 7.92 -9.31 6.11
CA LEU A 42 7.02 -8.17 6.10
C LEU A 42 7.13 -7.42 4.78
N THR A 43 6.04 -6.72 4.44
CA THR A 43 5.98 -5.82 3.28
C THR A 43 5.51 -4.46 3.77
N VAL A 44 6.15 -3.39 3.32
CA VAL A 44 5.74 -2.04 3.69
C VAL A 44 4.70 -1.53 2.70
N VAL A 45 3.57 -1.09 3.22
CA VAL A 45 2.43 -0.65 2.42
C VAL A 45 1.91 0.70 2.91
N CYS A 46 1.24 1.43 2.02
CA CYS A 46 0.46 2.61 2.35
C CYS A 46 -1.00 2.35 2.01
N PRO A 47 -1.94 2.65 2.91
CA PRO A 47 -3.35 2.56 2.57
C PRO A 47 -3.73 3.60 1.53
N ILE A 48 -4.76 3.29 0.74
CA ILE A 48 -5.34 4.22 -0.24
C ILE A 48 -6.76 4.53 0.25
N THR A 49 -7.03 5.81 0.48
CA THR A 49 -8.35 6.29 0.90
C THR A 49 -9.10 6.86 -0.29
N SER A 50 -10.42 6.65 -0.31
CA SER A 50 -11.29 7.27 -1.32
C SER A 50 -11.53 8.76 -1.06
N THR A 51 -11.16 9.26 0.14
CA THR A 51 -11.40 10.65 0.53
C THR A 51 -10.18 11.51 0.21
N SER A 52 -10.37 12.54 -0.61
CA SER A 52 -9.35 13.55 -0.87
C SER A 52 -9.69 14.78 -0.04
N ASN A 53 -8.85 15.11 0.94
CA ASN A 53 -9.05 16.23 1.85
C ASN A 53 -7.92 17.27 1.78
N GLY A 54 -7.05 17.18 0.78
CA GLY A 54 -5.93 18.10 0.62
C GLY A 54 -4.80 17.93 1.63
N HIS A 55 -4.77 16.79 2.34
CA HIS A 55 -3.69 16.51 3.28
C HIS A 55 -2.34 16.48 2.55
N PRO A 56 -1.31 17.20 3.06
CA PRO A 56 -0.03 17.32 2.33
C PRO A 56 0.73 16.00 2.15
N LEU A 57 0.44 14.98 2.96
CA LEU A 57 1.06 13.66 2.85
C LEU A 57 0.18 12.67 2.06
N HIS A 58 -0.90 13.13 1.44
CA HIS A 58 -1.71 12.31 0.55
C HIS A 58 -1.31 12.55 -0.89
N VAL A 59 -1.01 11.50 -1.62
CA VAL A 59 -0.69 11.56 -3.05
C VAL A 59 -1.90 11.07 -3.84
N GLU A 60 -2.48 11.96 -4.63
CA GLU A 60 -3.64 11.61 -5.45
C GLU A 60 -3.26 10.61 -6.54
N VAL A 61 -4.06 9.55 -6.65
CA VAL A 61 -3.88 8.53 -7.69
C VAL A 61 -4.38 9.10 -9.01
N ALA A 62 -3.52 9.06 -10.04
CA ALA A 62 -3.87 9.56 -11.36
C ALA A 62 -5.02 8.74 -11.98
N PRO A 63 -5.85 9.36 -12.85
CA PRO A 63 -6.89 8.63 -13.57
C PRO A 63 -6.31 7.48 -14.40
N GLY A 64 -7.10 6.41 -14.56
CA GLY A 64 -6.71 5.24 -15.35
C GLY A 64 -6.07 4.12 -14.56
N ASN A 65 -5.80 4.32 -13.26
CA ASN A 65 -5.34 3.25 -12.39
C ASN A 65 -6.50 2.36 -11.94
N ALA A 66 -6.18 1.16 -11.46
CA ALA A 66 -7.19 0.19 -11.00
C ALA A 66 -7.90 0.63 -9.72
N VAL A 67 -7.39 1.64 -9.03
CA VAL A 67 -7.97 2.21 -7.82
C VAL A 67 -8.09 3.71 -7.95
N GLU A 68 -8.99 4.31 -7.19
CA GLU A 68 -9.16 5.76 -7.10
C GLU A 68 -8.90 6.21 -5.68
N GLY A 69 -8.50 7.47 -5.52
CA GLY A 69 -8.32 8.08 -4.22
C GLY A 69 -6.92 8.60 -3.99
N CYS A 70 -6.46 8.56 -2.75
CA CYS A 70 -5.17 9.10 -2.34
C CYS A 70 -4.36 8.08 -1.56
N VAL A 71 -3.08 7.97 -1.88
CA VAL A 71 -2.12 7.17 -1.12
C VAL A 71 -1.76 7.94 0.16
N CYS A 72 -1.96 7.32 1.31
CA CYS A 72 -1.72 7.96 2.61
C CYS A 72 -0.29 7.65 3.07
N LEU A 73 0.65 8.57 2.83
CA LEU A 73 2.06 8.34 3.15
C LEU A 73 2.31 8.29 4.65
N GLU A 74 1.56 9.07 5.44
CA GLU A 74 1.69 9.12 6.90
C GLU A 74 1.23 7.84 7.60
N ALA A 75 0.49 7.00 6.89
CA ALA A 75 -0.01 5.73 7.40
C ALA A 75 0.80 4.52 6.93
N LEU A 76 1.98 4.77 6.37
CA LEU A 76 2.93 3.74 5.96
C LEU A 76 3.20 2.77 7.12
N ARG A 77 3.12 1.48 6.83
CA ARG A 77 3.35 0.45 7.86
C ARG A 77 3.81 -0.86 7.24
N ALA A 78 4.55 -1.64 8.01
CA ALA A 78 4.96 -2.98 7.64
C ALA A 78 3.91 -3.98 8.11
N ILE A 79 3.50 -4.87 7.22
CA ILE A 79 2.53 -5.93 7.54
C ILE A 79 2.98 -7.26 6.95
N ASP A 80 2.48 -8.35 7.55
CA ASP A 80 2.70 -9.69 7.04
C ASP A 80 1.55 -10.05 6.08
N LEU A 81 1.85 -10.08 4.79
CA LEU A 81 0.85 -10.40 3.76
C LEU A 81 0.40 -11.86 3.81
N GLU A 82 1.14 -12.74 4.48
CA GLU A 82 0.78 -14.15 4.64
C GLU A 82 -0.12 -14.40 5.87
N ASP A 83 -0.32 -13.39 6.71
CA ASP A 83 -1.24 -13.49 7.84
C ASP A 83 -2.68 -13.64 7.32
N PRO A 84 -3.36 -14.78 7.59
CA PRO A 84 -4.70 -14.99 7.07
C PRO A 84 -5.73 -13.99 7.59
N HIS A 85 -5.48 -13.36 8.74
CA HIS A 85 -6.36 -12.32 9.29
C HIS A 85 -6.32 -11.04 8.47
N ARG A 86 -5.26 -10.83 7.70
CA ARG A 86 -5.14 -9.68 6.79
C ARG A 86 -5.92 -9.87 5.50
N GLY A 87 -6.09 -11.12 5.06
CA GLY A 87 -6.81 -11.43 3.83
C GLY A 87 -6.25 -10.73 2.60
N ALA A 88 -4.92 -10.63 2.52
CA ALA A 88 -4.26 -9.90 1.45
C ALA A 88 -4.55 -10.52 0.08
N ARG A 89 -4.89 -9.69 -0.90
CA ARG A 89 -5.14 -10.10 -2.28
C ARG A 89 -4.51 -9.11 -3.25
N HIS A 90 -3.84 -9.65 -4.27
CA HIS A 90 -3.32 -8.84 -5.37
C HIS A 90 -4.48 -8.39 -6.27
N LEU A 91 -4.49 -7.12 -6.65
CA LEU A 91 -5.53 -6.59 -7.54
C LEU A 91 -5.21 -6.83 -9.03
N GLY A 92 -4.07 -7.44 -9.33
CA GLY A 92 -3.66 -7.72 -10.70
C GLY A 92 -3.18 -6.49 -11.46
N ALA A 93 -2.82 -5.43 -10.76
CA ALA A 93 -2.41 -4.16 -11.36
C ALA A 93 -1.33 -3.49 -10.51
N SER A 94 -0.59 -2.59 -11.14
CA SER A 94 0.43 -1.75 -10.50
C SER A 94 0.06 -0.29 -10.69
N LEU A 95 0.54 0.56 -9.78
CA LEU A 95 0.36 2.01 -9.88
C LEU A 95 1.20 2.55 -11.05
N ASP A 96 0.73 3.60 -11.72
CA ASP A 96 1.49 4.24 -12.78
C ASP A 96 2.81 4.83 -12.26
N GLU A 97 3.81 4.89 -13.14
CA GLU A 97 5.17 5.32 -12.75
C GLU A 97 5.22 6.76 -12.21
N ALA A 98 4.47 7.66 -12.81
CA ALA A 98 4.48 9.07 -12.39
C ALA A 98 3.93 9.24 -10.98
N THR A 99 2.81 8.59 -10.66
CA THR A 99 2.26 8.62 -9.31
C THR A 99 3.20 7.91 -8.33
N MET A 100 3.77 6.77 -8.72
CA MET A 100 4.72 6.05 -7.89
C MET A 100 5.96 6.88 -7.56
N GLY A 101 6.46 7.65 -8.52
CA GLY A 101 7.56 8.59 -8.30
C GLY A 101 7.23 9.63 -7.23
N ARG A 102 6.03 10.21 -7.28
CA ARG A 102 5.58 11.16 -6.25
C ARG A 102 5.44 10.50 -4.88
N VAL A 103 4.97 9.27 -4.82
CA VAL A 103 4.86 8.52 -3.57
C VAL A 103 6.25 8.30 -2.95
N LEU A 104 7.21 7.82 -3.73
CA LEU A 104 8.56 7.56 -3.23
C LEU A 104 9.26 8.85 -2.82
N ASP A 105 9.09 9.95 -3.57
CA ASP A 105 9.63 11.26 -3.19
C ASP A 105 9.06 11.72 -1.85
N GLY A 106 7.75 11.56 -1.67
CA GLY A 106 7.07 11.93 -0.42
C GLY A 106 7.55 11.09 0.77
N ILE A 107 7.73 9.79 0.58
CA ILE A 107 8.28 8.91 1.61
C ILE A 107 9.72 9.32 1.95
N GLY A 108 10.53 9.61 0.95
CA GLY A 108 11.89 10.12 1.16
C GLY A 108 11.89 11.39 1.99
N ALA A 109 10.96 12.30 1.72
CA ALA A 109 10.82 13.54 2.48
C ALA A 109 10.46 13.30 3.95
N ILE A 110 9.62 12.31 4.24
CA ILE A 110 9.30 11.94 5.63
C ILE A 110 10.55 11.53 6.39
N PHE A 111 11.48 10.85 5.74
CA PHE A 111 12.73 10.38 6.35
C PHE A 111 13.91 11.34 6.14
N GLY A 112 13.69 12.48 5.52
CA GLY A 112 14.74 13.47 5.31
C GLY A 112 15.79 13.07 4.26
N ILE A 113 15.38 12.28 3.30
CA ILE A 113 16.29 11.79 2.27
C ILE A 113 16.12 12.55 0.97
#